data_b0375091e2b9b369f6955eb2be54ffc0
#
_entry.id   b0375091e2b9b369f6955eb2be54ffc0
#
_cell.length_a   1.000
_cell.length_b   1.000
_cell.length_c   1.000
_cell.angle_alpha   90.00
_cell.angle_beta   90.00
_cell.angle_gamma   90.00
#
_symmetry.space_group_name_H-M   'P 1'
#
loop_
_entity.id
_entity.type
_entity.pdbx_description
1 polymer ?
#
loop_
_entity_poly.entity_id
_entity_poly.type
_entity_poly.pdbx_seq_one_letter_code
_entity_poly.pdbx_strand_id
1 'polypeptide(L)'
;MLKLQIFFLLLTAEIKRKDEMKRIIVAALLFCCWGASVAFSQNELRKELEAVIRDKKARVGVAVIYDGKDTLTLNNEYRYPMMSVFKFHQALSVLNDLDSGGLPLDTEIFVKKSDLHPDTYSPLRDSVPQGNFDMTVAELLRYSITLSDNNACDILFKHFGGTGKTEKYMKGLGIEKIVIQFDENEMHTSVDAERANWTTPLEAAKVMDIFLRNKLFSVSLSDFLENLLICTSTGADKIKGGLPSGVIMGHKTGSSSRTARGTKIADNDLAFVQLPDGKRYTIAVFVMDADEDDKTIAGIISQIS
;
A
#
# COMPACT_ATOMS: atom_id res chain seq x y z
N MET A 1 6.36 -46.30 -59.09
CA MET A 1 6.42 -46.31 -57.60
C MET A 1 6.91 -45.02 -57.01
N LEU A 2 8.00 -44.40 -57.43
CA LEU A 2 8.56 -43.15 -56.83
C LEU A 2 7.61 -41.94 -56.84
N LYS A 3 6.85 -41.73 -57.92
CA LYS A 3 5.90 -40.62 -58.02
C LYS A 3 4.72 -40.72 -57.01
N LEU A 4 4.31 -41.93 -56.68
CA LEU A 4 3.22 -42.17 -55.71
C LEU A 4 3.70 -41.91 -54.26
N GLN A 5 4.95 -42.27 -53.94
CA GLN A 5 5.55 -42.01 -52.64
C GLN A 5 5.76 -40.50 -52.39
N ILE A 6 6.20 -39.74 -53.39
CA ILE A 6 6.35 -38.30 -53.29
C ILE A 6 4.98 -37.61 -53.10
N PHE A 7 3.94 -38.07 -53.81
CA PHE A 7 2.57 -37.54 -53.65
C PHE A 7 2.04 -37.78 -52.22
N PHE A 8 2.22 -38.97 -51.65
CA PHE A 8 1.82 -39.26 -50.26
C PHE A 8 2.61 -38.45 -49.24
N LEU A 9 3.92 -38.22 -49.43
CA LEU A 9 4.74 -37.37 -48.56
C LEU A 9 4.28 -35.91 -48.60
N LEU A 10 3.97 -35.37 -49.76
CA LEU A 10 3.45 -34.01 -49.89
C LEU A 10 2.06 -33.87 -49.28
N LEU A 11 1.19 -34.85 -49.45
CA LEU A 11 -0.16 -34.85 -48.90
C LEU A 11 -0.13 -34.91 -47.35
N THR A 12 0.75 -35.77 -46.79
CA THR A 12 0.92 -35.86 -45.32
C THR A 12 1.53 -34.59 -44.73
N ALA A 13 2.47 -33.92 -45.42
CA ALA A 13 3.05 -32.65 -45.01
C ALA A 13 2.01 -31.53 -45.04
N GLU A 14 1.12 -31.49 -46.03
CA GLU A 14 0.06 -30.51 -46.16
C GLU A 14 -1.05 -30.67 -45.10
N ILE A 15 -1.41 -31.92 -44.79
CA ILE A 15 -2.34 -32.23 -43.68
C ILE A 15 -1.76 -31.80 -42.35
N LYS A 16 -0.51 -32.12 -42.05
CA LYS A 16 0.19 -31.74 -40.82
C LYS A 16 0.26 -30.20 -40.65
N ARG A 17 0.54 -29.49 -41.72
CA ARG A 17 0.58 -28.01 -41.74
C ARG A 17 -0.79 -27.38 -41.51
N LYS A 18 -1.87 -27.98 -42.05
CA LYS A 18 -3.26 -27.55 -41.79
C LYS A 18 -3.69 -27.77 -40.36
N ASP A 19 -3.27 -28.87 -39.74
CA ASP A 19 -3.55 -29.17 -38.33
C ASP A 19 -2.76 -28.26 -37.37
N GLU A 20 -1.50 -27.95 -37.67
CA GLU A 20 -0.72 -26.97 -36.92
C GLU A 20 -1.32 -25.55 -37.04
N MET A 21 -1.73 -25.11 -38.23
CA MET A 21 -2.42 -23.84 -38.41
C MET A 21 -3.75 -23.77 -37.62
N LYS A 22 -4.55 -24.84 -37.63
CA LYS A 22 -5.78 -24.93 -36.83
C LYS A 22 -5.50 -24.78 -35.34
N ARG A 23 -4.45 -25.46 -34.83
CA ARG A 23 -4.02 -25.37 -33.42
C ARG A 23 -3.59 -23.94 -33.05
N ILE A 24 -2.85 -23.26 -33.92
CA ILE A 24 -2.44 -21.86 -33.73
C ILE A 24 -3.66 -20.91 -33.72
N ILE A 25 -4.61 -21.12 -34.65
CA ILE A 25 -5.84 -20.31 -34.72
C ILE A 25 -6.71 -20.53 -33.47
N VAL A 26 -6.88 -21.76 -33.00
CA VAL A 26 -7.62 -22.07 -31.78
C VAL A 26 -6.92 -21.49 -30.56
N ALA A 27 -5.59 -21.59 -30.45
CA ALA A 27 -4.85 -20.98 -29.38
C ALA A 27 -4.95 -19.45 -29.38
N ALA A 28 -4.89 -18.82 -30.56
CA ALA A 28 -5.07 -17.37 -30.72
C ALA A 28 -6.52 -16.93 -30.35
N LEU A 29 -7.53 -17.69 -30.74
CA LEU A 29 -8.92 -17.42 -30.39
C LEU A 29 -9.16 -17.58 -28.87
N LEU A 30 -8.59 -18.61 -28.24
CA LEU A 30 -8.65 -18.80 -26.78
C LEU A 30 -7.94 -17.68 -26.04
N PHE A 31 -6.80 -17.21 -26.55
CA PHE A 31 -6.08 -16.07 -25.96
C PHE A 31 -6.85 -14.75 -26.12
N CYS A 32 -7.48 -14.52 -27.28
CA CYS A 32 -8.35 -13.37 -27.49
C CYS A 32 -9.61 -13.40 -26.61
N CYS A 33 -10.22 -14.58 -26.42
CA CYS A 33 -11.39 -14.75 -25.54
C CYS A 33 -10.99 -14.52 -24.07
N TRP A 34 -9.81 -14.96 -23.65
CA TRP A 34 -9.33 -14.74 -22.28
C TRP A 34 -9.00 -13.26 -22.00
N GLY A 35 -8.30 -12.62 -22.92
CA GLY A 35 -8.04 -11.18 -22.85
C GLY A 35 -9.31 -10.34 -22.82
N ALA A 36 -10.31 -10.69 -23.60
CA ALA A 36 -11.63 -10.03 -23.61
C ALA A 36 -12.39 -10.25 -22.29
N SER A 37 -12.31 -11.43 -21.68
CA SER A 37 -12.95 -11.75 -20.40
C SER A 37 -12.33 -10.95 -19.24
N VAL A 38 -11.00 -10.81 -19.19
CA VAL A 38 -10.29 -10.03 -18.18
C VAL A 38 -10.60 -8.54 -18.32
N ALA A 39 -10.58 -8.01 -19.54
CA ALA A 39 -10.93 -6.60 -19.81
C ALA A 39 -12.39 -6.27 -19.46
N PHE A 40 -13.30 -7.20 -19.71
CA PHE A 40 -14.71 -7.05 -19.33
C PHE A 40 -14.87 -7.01 -17.80
N SER A 41 -14.20 -7.91 -17.07
CA SER A 41 -14.20 -7.96 -15.60
C SER A 41 -13.63 -6.68 -14.98
N GLN A 42 -12.53 -6.15 -15.51
CA GLN A 42 -11.95 -4.88 -15.02
C GLN A 42 -12.88 -3.67 -15.27
N ASN A 43 -13.59 -3.64 -16.40
CA ASN A 43 -14.54 -2.57 -16.70
C ASN A 43 -15.77 -2.60 -15.77
N GLU A 44 -16.27 -3.77 -15.42
CA GLU A 44 -17.38 -3.89 -14.47
C GLU A 44 -16.94 -3.46 -13.06
N LEU A 45 -15.79 -3.95 -12.57
CA LEU A 45 -15.24 -3.52 -11.29
C LEU A 45 -15.03 -1.99 -11.24
N ARG A 46 -14.52 -1.40 -12.32
CA ARG A 46 -14.38 0.06 -12.40
C ARG A 46 -15.71 0.79 -12.23
N LYS A 47 -16.79 0.32 -12.89
CA LYS A 47 -18.12 0.91 -12.78
C LYS A 47 -18.68 0.81 -11.37
N GLU A 48 -18.46 -0.32 -10.69
CA GLU A 48 -18.84 -0.50 -9.29
C GLU A 48 -18.12 0.49 -8.38
N LEU A 49 -16.80 0.65 -8.52
CA LEU A 49 -16.02 1.64 -7.78
C LEU A 49 -16.50 3.08 -8.06
N GLU A 50 -16.74 3.41 -9.33
CA GLU A 50 -17.29 4.72 -9.71
C GLU A 50 -18.68 4.97 -9.12
N ALA A 51 -19.52 3.94 -9.00
CA ALA A 51 -20.83 4.05 -8.38
C ALA A 51 -20.74 4.36 -6.87
N VAL A 52 -19.79 3.77 -6.15
CA VAL A 52 -19.56 4.03 -4.71
C VAL A 52 -19.22 5.51 -4.46
N ILE A 53 -18.46 6.15 -5.36
CA ILE A 53 -17.92 7.50 -5.13
C ILE A 53 -18.72 8.62 -5.83
N ARG A 54 -19.63 8.29 -6.73
CA ARG A 54 -20.29 9.23 -7.68
C ARG A 54 -20.90 10.45 -7.02
N ASP A 55 -21.61 10.28 -5.91
CA ASP A 55 -22.36 11.35 -5.27
C ASP A 55 -21.72 11.81 -3.95
N LYS A 56 -20.45 11.47 -3.76
CA LYS A 56 -19.72 11.82 -2.54
C LYS A 56 -19.04 13.18 -2.68
N LYS A 57 -19.13 13.98 -1.64
CA LYS A 57 -18.45 15.27 -1.54
C LYS A 57 -17.00 15.04 -1.06
N ALA A 58 -16.27 14.26 -1.82
CA ALA A 58 -14.90 13.88 -1.53
C ALA A 58 -14.17 13.52 -2.83
N ARG A 59 -12.85 13.68 -2.87
CA ARG A 59 -12.03 13.11 -3.92
C ARG A 59 -11.46 11.77 -3.45
N VAL A 60 -11.85 10.69 -4.13
CA VAL A 60 -11.45 9.34 -3.78
C VAL A 60 -10.55 8.78 -4.89
N GLY A 61 -9.34 8.38 -4.51
CA GLY A 61 -8.39 7.71 -5.37
C GLY A 61 -8.23 6.25 -4.95
N VAL A 62 -8.24 5.36 -5.93
CA VAL A 62 -8.12 3.92 -5.70
C VAL A 62 -7.03 3.34 -6.57
N ALA A 63 -6.27 2.41 -6.03
CA ALA A 63 -5.41 1.51 -6.82
C ALA A 63 -5.49 0.11 -6.25
N VAL A 64 -5.64 -0.87 -7.12
CA VAL A 64 -5.59 -2.30 -6.79
C VAL A 64 -4.54 -2.96 -7.68
N ILE A 65 -3.64 -3.75 -7.09
CA ILE A 65 -2.70 -4.60 -7.82
C ILE A 65 -2.99 -6.03 -7.40
N TYR A 66 -3.50 -6.84 -8.33
CA TYR A 66 -3.81 -8.25 -8.11
C TYR A 66 -2.65 -9.12 -8.56
N ASP A 67 -2.16 -9.97 -7.68
CA ASP A 67 -1.08 -10.92 -7.92
C ASP A 67 0.16 -10.31 -8.61
N GLY A 68 0.45 -9.01 -8.34
CA GLY A 68 1.58 -8.25 -8.90
C GLY A 68 1.53 -8.06 -10.43
N LYS A 69 0.38 -8.25 -11.05
CA LYS A 69 0.23 -8.23 -12.52
C LYS A 69 -0.88 -7.30 -12.98
N ASP A 70 -2.08 -7.59 -12.55
CA ASP A 70 -3.26 -6.87 -13.00
C ASP A 70 -3.47 -5.62 -12.14
N THR A 71 -3.53 -4.46 -12.77
CA THR A 71 -3.65 -3.18 -12.07
C THR A 71 -4.91 -2.44 -12.50
N LEU A 72 -5.69 -1.99 -11.51
CA LEU A 72 -6.81 -1.10 -11.71
C LEU A 72 -6.59 0.18 -10.91
N THR A 73 -6.86 1.34 -11.52
CA THR A 73 -6.75 2.64 -10.83
C THR A 73 -7.96 3.51 -11.10
N LEU A 74 -8.32 4.35 -10.12
CA LEU A 74 -9.34 5.38 -10.25
C LEU A 74 -8.80 6.67 -9.63
N ASN A 75 -8.92 7.82 -10.34
CA ASN A 75 -8.45 9.13 -9.90
C ASN A 75 -6.96 9.14 -9.44
N ASN A 76 -6.09 8.42 -10.14
CA ASN A 76 -4.69 8.23 -9.77
C ASN A 76 -3.77 9.39 -10.17
N GLU A 77 -4.29 10.40 -10.84
CA GLU A 77 -3.53 11.57 -11.32
C GLU A 77 -3.31 12.64 -10.24
N TYR A 78 -4.06 12.58 -9.13
CA TYR A 78 -3.98 13.56 -8.06
C TYR A 78 -2.90 13.21 -7.02
N ARG A 79 -2.44 14.25 -6.30
CA ARG A 79 -1.52 14.14 -5.17
C ARG A 79 -2.34 14.01 -3.89
N TYR A 80 -2.35 12.83 -3.30
CA TYR A 80 -3.09 12.58 -2.07
C TYR A 80 -2.17 12.76 -0.86
N PRO A 81 -2.53 13.58 0.14
CA PRO A 81 -1.79 13.66 1.40
C PRO A 81 -1.78 12.28 2.06
N MET A 82 -0.58 11.76 2.35
CA MET A 82 -0.44 10.40 2.89
C MET A 82 -0.91 10.27 4.33
N MET A 83 -0.79 11.34 5.10
CA MET A 83 -0.91 11.27 6.55
C MET A 83 -0.05 10.09 7.07
N SER A 84 -0.43 9.45 8.15
CA SER A 84 0.35 8.36 8.74
C SER A 84 0.58 7.11 7.85
N VAL A 85 0.07 7.06 6.61
CA VAL A 85 0.45 6.00 5.66
C VAL A 85 1.97 6.03 5.39
N PHE A 86 2.61 7.20 5.44
CA PHE A 86 4.06 7.31 5.22
C PHE A 86 4.91 6.58 6.27
N LYS A 87 4.36 6.24 7.44
CA LYS A 87 5.04 5.43 8.47
C LYS A 87 5.40 4.02 7.97
N PHE A 88 4.60 3.47 7.06
CA PHE A 88 4.97 2.22 6.38
C PHE A 88 6.21 2.39 5.51
N HIS A 89 6.30 3.49 4.76
CA HIS A 89 7.47 3.81 3.95
C HIS A 89 8.72 4.03 4.82
N GLN A 90 8.55 4.72 5.97
CA GLN A 90 9.61 4.88 6.96
C GLN A 90 10.07 3.53 7.52
N ALA A 91 9.15 2.64 7.90
CA ALA A 91 9.50 1.32 8.42
C ALA A 91 10.34 0.52 7.43
N LEU A 92 10.02 0.58 6.13
CA LEU A 92 10.84 -0.06 5.08
C LEU A 92 12.25 0.51 5.03
N SER A 93 12.42 1.83 5.13
CA SER A 93 13.73 2.49 5.15
C SER A 93 14.54 2.13 6.39
N VAL A 94 13.89 2.09 7.56
CA VAL A 94 14.52 1.70 8.84
C VAL A 94 14.98 0.25 8.78
N LEU A 95 14.14 -0.67 8.31
CA LEU A 95 14.51 -2.09 8.20
C LEU A 95 15.63 -2.32 7.18
N ASN A 96 15.68 -1.55 6.10
CA ASN A 96 16.81 -1.59 5.17
C ASN A 96 18.11 -1.14 5.82
N ASP A 97 18.08 -0.15 6.70
CA ASP A 97 19.26 0.28 7.45
C ASP A 97 19.71 -0.77 8.46
N LEU A 98 18.80 -1.40 9.16
CA LEU A 98 19.12 -2.49 10.09
C LEU A 98 19.76 -3.67 9.36
N ASP A 99 19.13 -4.13 8.27
CA ASP A 99 19.60 -5.29 7.50
C ASP A 99 20.97 -5.04 6.88
N SER A 100 21.16 -3.89 6.23
CA SER A 100 22.42 -3.51 5.60
C SER A 100 23.54 -3.18 6.60
N GLY A 101 23.19 -2.68 7.78
CA GLY A 101 24.12 -2.40 8.88
C GLY A 101 24.41 -3.59 9.77
N GLY A 102 23.72 -4.72 9.58
CA GLY A 102 23.81 -5.89 10.45
C GLY A 102 23.33 -5.62 11.89
N LEU A 103 22.42 -4.65 12.05
CA LEU A 103 21.87 -4.27 13.35
C LEU A 103 20.61 -5.08 13.64
N PRO A 104 20.45 -5.64 14.85
CA PRO A 104 19.27 -6.40 15.23
C PRO A 104 18.09 -5.47 15.59
N LEU A 105 16.86 -6.03 15.57
CA LEU A 105 15.63 -5.32 15.95
C LEU A 105 15.62 -4.87 17.42
N ASP A 106 16.38 -5.53 18.27
CA ASP A 106 16.55 -5.18 19.70
C ASP A 106 17.61 -4.09 19.94
N THR A 107 18.14 -3.47 18.87
CA THR A 107 18.96 -2.26 18.99
C THR A 107 18.21 -1.21 19.79
N GLU A 108 18.81 -0.75 20.89
CA GLU A 108 18.20 0.23 21.80
C GLU A 108 18.44 1.66 21.35
N ILE A 109 17.43 2.49 21.53
CA ILE A 109 17.43 3.93 21.31
C ILE A 109 17.04 4.61 22.61
N PHE A 110 17.88 5.55 23.08
CA PHE A 110 17.54 6.37 24.23
C PHE A 110 16.52 7.45 23.85
N VAL A 111 15.29 7.30 24.35
CA VAL A 111 14.16 8.22 24.17
C VAL A 111 14.21 9.31 25.22
N LYS A 112 14.56 10.52 24.82
CA LYS A 112 14.59 11.66 25.73
C LYS A 112 13.18 12.15 26.03
N LYS A 113 12.98 12.77 27.19
CA LYS A 113 11.71 13.46 27.50
C LYS A 113 11.34 14.48 26.42
N SER A 114 12.33 15.19 25.86
CA SER A 114 12.11 16.17 24.79
C SER A 114 11.66 15.57 23.45
N ASP A 115 11.80 14.27 23.25
CA ASP A 115 11.37 13.56 22.02
C ASP A 115 9.89 13.16 22.11
N LEU A 116 9.26 13.37 23.26
CA LEU A 116 7.84 13.08 23.51
C LEU A 116 7.04 14.40 23.43
N HIS A 117 6.68 14.81 22.20
CA HIS A 117 5.89 16.01 21.97
C HIS A 117 4.50 15.91 22.64
N PRO A 118 4.08 16.92 23.42
CA PRO A 118 2.83 16.85 24.19
C PRO A 118 1.58 16.97 23.33
N ASP A 119 1.64 17.72 22.25
CA ASP A 119 0.47 18.16 21.46
C ASP A 119 0.24 17.28 20.21
N THR A 120 0.55 15.96 20.32
CA THR A 120 0.34 15.01 19.23
C THR A 120 -0.25 13.69 19.74
N TYR A 121 -0.82 12.91 18.84
CA TYR A 121 -1.31 11.58 19.16
C TYR A 121 -0.14 10.61 19.43
N SER A 122 0.01 10.14 20.66
CA SER A 122 1.11 9.27 21.06
C SER A 122 0.78 8.36 22.24
N PRO A 123 0.27 7.15 21.99
CA PRO A 123 0.15 6.12 23.01
C PRO A 123 1.47 5.81 23.73
N LEU A 124 2.62 5.94 23.03
CA LEU A 124 3.95 5.80 23.64
C LEU A 124 4.15 6.82 24.76
N ARG A 125 3.96 8.13 24.48
CA ARG A 125 4.06 9.19 25.49
C ARG A 125 3.12 8.93 26.65
N ASP A 126 1.88 8.52 26.35
CA ASP A 126 0.86 8.31 27.39
C ASP A 126 1.20 7.12 28.29
N SER A 127 1.93 6.11 27.78
CA SER A 127 2.38 4.95 28.57
C SER A 127 3.64 5.24 29.40
N VAL A 128 4.53 6.14 28.92
CA VAL A 128 5.82 6.46 29.57
C VAL A 128 6.03 7.99 29.59
N PRO A 129 5.20 8.75 30.29
CA PRO A 129 5.19 10.22 30.19
C PRO A 129 6.42 10.89 30.80
N GLN A 130 7.19 10.18 31.63
CA GLN A 130 8.44 10.71 32.21
C GLN A 130 9.58 10.83 31.19
N GLY A 131 9.59 10.05 30.12
CA GLY A 131 10.70 10.00 29.16
C GLY A 131 12.02 9.49 29.79
N ASN A 132 13.13 9.66 29.09
CA ASN A 132 14.47 9.27 29.49
C ASN A 132 14.60 7.78 29.82
N PHE A 133 14.27 6.95 28.84
CA PHE A 133 14.34 5.49 28.89
C PHE A 133 14.88 4.92 27.58
N ASP A 134 15.39 3.71 27.62
CA ASP A 134 15.78 2.97 26.42
C ASP A 134 14.59 2.20 25.86
N MET A 135 14.48 2.18 24.53
CA MET A 135 13.45 1.44 23.80
C MET A 135 14.06 0.83 22.55
N THR A 136 13.70 -0.40 22.26
CA THR A 136 14.19 -1.09 21.05
C THR A 136 13.57 -0.53 19.78
N VAL A 137 14.29 -0.64 18.65
CA VAL A 137 13.74 -0.30 17.32
C VAL A 137 12.47 -1.11 17.02
N ALA A 138 12.42 -2.38 17.44
CA ALA A 138 11.24 -3.21 17.32
C ALA A 138 10.01 -2.60 18.01
N GLU A 139 10.17 -2.09 19.23
CA GLU A 139 9.08 -1.47 19.98
C GLU A 139 8.65 -0.15 19.37
N LEU A 140 9.60 0.69 18.93
CA LEU A 140 9.28 1.94 18.23
C LEU A 140 8.52 1.67 16.93
N LEU A 141 8.95 0.69 16.12
CA LEU A 141 8.23 0.28 14.92
C LEU A 141 6.83 -0.26 15.25
N ARG A 142 6.68 -1.02 16.33
CA ARG A 142 5.39 -1.50 16.77
C ARG A 142 4.45 -0.34 17.13
N TYR A 143 4.90 0.64 17.92
CA TYR A 143 4.09 1.82 18.22
C TYR A 143 3.74 2.61 16.94
N SER A 144 4.72 2.85 16.06
CA SER A 144 4.53 3.60 14.83
C SER A 144 3.56 2.93 13.85
N ILE A 145 3.66 1.62 13.66
CA ILE A 145 2.84 0.90 12.66
C ILE A 145 1.49 0.49 13.25
N THR A 146 1.47 -0.25 14.39
CA THR A 146 0.23 -0.86 14.88
C THR A 146 -0.71 0.15 15.54
N LEU A 147 -0.16 1.16 16.21
CA LEU A 147 -0.91 2.19 16.94
C LEU A 147 -0.87 3.55 16.24
N SER A 148 -0.10 3.67 15.17
CA SER A 148 0.08 4.95 14.44
C SER A 148 0.67 6.07 15.28
N ASP A 149 1.53 5.75 16.25
CA ASP A 149 2.14 6.70 17.19
C ASP A 149 3.04 7.73 16.47
N ASN A 150 2.81 9.01 16.74
CA ASN A 150 3.53 10.09 16.08
C ASN A 150 4.94 10.30 16.68
N ASN A 151 5.07 10.25 18.01
CA ASN A 151 6.39 10.41 18.63
C ASN A 151 7.32 9.23 18.29
N ALA A 152 6.82 8.00 18.27
CA ALA A 152 7.61 6.85 17.83
C ALA A 152 8.10 7.02 16.38
N CYS A 153 7.26 7.57 15.49
CA CYS A 153 7.64 7.90 14.13
C CYS A 153 8.78 8.94 14.10
N ASP A 154 8.64 10.05 14.81
CA ASP A 154 9.63 11.12 14.79
C ASP A 154 10.96 10.70 15.44
N ILE A 155 10.92 9.88 16.49
CA ILE A 155 12.12 9.26 17.07
C ILE A 155 12.82 8.39 16.03
N LEU A 156 12.09 7.56 15.27
CA LEU A 156 12.68 6.77 14.20
C LEU A 156 13.28 7.63 13.10
N PHE A 157 12.63 8.71 12.65
CA PHE A 157 13.21 9.64 11.68
C PHE A 157 14.49 10.27 12.20
N LYS A 158 14.49 10.73 13.45
CA LYS A 158 15.66 11.34 14.08
C LYS A 158 16.87 10.42 14.10
N HIS A 159 16.67 9.12 14.32
CA HIS A 159 17.77 8.16 14.46
C HIS A 159 18.20 7.50 13.14
N PHE A 160 17.32 7.43 12.14
CA PHE A 160 17.56 6.74 10.86
C PHE A 160 17.69 7.68 9.65
N GLY A 161 17.98 8.97 9.86
CA GLY A 161 18.39 9.89 8.79
C GLY A 161 17.27 10.70 8.15
N GLY A 162 16.10 10.76 8.80
CA GLY A 162 15.02 11.71 8.47
C GLY A 162 14.17 11.35 7.26
N THR A 163 13.25 12.26 6.96
CA THR A 163 12.27 12.12 5.88
C THR A 163 12.90 11.99 4.50
N GLY A 164 13.94 12.80 4.22
CA GLY A 164 14.64 12.79 2.93
C GLY A 164 15.34 11.46 2.62
N LYS A 165 15.83 10.74 3.65
CA LYS A 165 16.39 9.40 3.45
C LYS A 165 15.32 8.39 3.08
N THR A 166 14.17 8.44 3.74
CA THR A 166 13.02 7.58 3.42
C THR A 166 12.52 7.84 1.99
N GLU A 167 12.37 9.11 1.59
CA GLU A 167 11.98 9.45 0.21
C GLU A 167 13.00 8.93 -0.81
N LYS A 168 14.31 9.11 -0.54
CA LYS A 168 15.37 8.60 -1.41
C LYS A 168 15.31 7.07 -1.53
N TYR A 169 15.05 6.36 -0.43
CA TYR A 169 14.90 4.91 -0.45
C TYR A 169 13.70 4.48 -1.30
N MET A 170 12.55 5.13 -1.16
CA MET A 170 11.37 4.87 -2.01
C MET A 170 11.68 5.10 -3.49
N LYS A 171 12.35 6.20 -3.84
CA LYS A 171 12.78 6.46 -5.21
C LYS A 171 13.73 5.39 -5.74
N GLY A 172 14.60 4.85 -4.87
CA GLY A 172 15.48 3.72 -5.19
C GLY A 172 14.71 2.42 -5.50
N LEU A 173 13.51 2.25 -4.96
CA LEU A 173 12.61 1.15 -5.28
C LEU A 173 11.77 1.39 -6.56
N GLY A 174 11.96 2.52 -7.25
CA GLY A 174 11.21 2.88 -8.46
C GLY A 174 9.88 3.60 -8.19
N ILE A 175 9.67 4.11 -6.98
CA ILE A 175 8.50 4.91 -6.61
C ILE A 175 8.79 6.37 -6.91
N GLU A 176 8.23 6.89 -7.99
CA GLU A 176 8.58 8.23 -8.48
C GLU A 176 7.67 9.34 -7.94
N LYS A 177 6.36 9.06 -7.85
CA LYS A 177 5.35 10.04 -7.42
C LYS A 177 5.14 9.98 -5.91
N ILE A 178 6.17 10.36 -5.16
CA ILE A 178 6.16 10.43 -3.70
C ILE A 178 6.97 11.63 -3.23
N VAL A 179 6.48 12.31 -2.20
CA VAL A 179 7.19 13.33 -1.43
C VAL A 179 6.98 13.07 0.05
N ILE A 180 8.07 13.00 0.81
CA ILE A 180 8.07 12.91 2.27
C ILE A 180 8.94 14.05 2.79
N GLN A 181 8.34 15.22 2.93
CA GLN A 181 9.04 16.45 3.28
C GLN A 181 9.15 16.66 4.79
N PHE A 182 8.08 16.36 5.53
CA PHE A 182 7.92 16.67 6.94
C PHE A 182 7.78 15.41 7.79
N ASP A 183 8.28 15.44 9.03
CA ASP A 183 7.95 14.48 10.07
C ASP A 183 6.55 14.75 10.66
N GLU A 184 6.12 13.98 11.66
CA GLU A 184 4.77 14.14 12.22
C GLU A 184 4.61 15.48 12.96
N ASN A 185 5.63 15.94 13.68
CA ASN A 185 5.58 17.20 14.40
C ASN A 185 5.51 18.40 13.44
N GLU A 186 6.30 18.39 12.38
CA GLU A 186 6.30 19.42 11.34
C GLU A 186 5.00 19.41 10.53
N MET A 187 4.48 18.23 10.19
CA MET A 187 3.28 18.04 9.37
C MET A 187 2.03 18.63 10.04
N HIS A 188 1.93 18.59 11.37
CA HIS A 188 0.76 19.10 12.09
C HIS A 188 0.77 20.60 12.35
N THR A 189 1.73 21.35 11.79
CA THR A 189 1.83 22.81 11.99
C THR A 189 0.84 23.62 11.15
N SER A 190 0.38 23.10 10.02
CA SER A 190 -0.56 23.77 9.12
C SER A 190 -1.21 22.81 8.13
N VAL A 191 -2.33 23.25 7.52
CA VAL A 191 -3.00 22.52 6.42
C VAL A 191 -2.06 22.29 5.23
N ASP A 192 -1.20 23.26 4.91
CA ASP A 192 -0.25 23.12 3.80
C ASP A 192 0.85 22.09 4.13
N ALA A 193 1.29 22.05 5.39
CA ALA A 193 2.24 21.04 5.85
C ALA A 193 1.64 19.63 5.81
N GLU A 194 0.38 19.44 6.22
CA GLU A 194 -0.33 18.16 6.09
C GLU A 194 -0.42 17.69 4.63
N ARG A 195 -0.48 18.60 3.65
CA ARG A 195 -0.54 18.27 2.22
C ARG A 195 0.83 18.05 1.58
N ALA A 196 1.90 18.41 2.25
CA ALA A 196 3.25 18.34 1.68
C ALA A 196 3.77 16.90 1.53
N ASN A 197 3.38 15.99 2.44
CA ASN A 197 3.67 14.57 2.34
C ASN A 197 2.60 13.88 1.48
N TRP A 198 2.90 13.61 0.22
CA TRP A 198 1.91 13.09 -0.72
C TRP A 198 2.44 11.94 -1.58
N THR A 199 1.51 11.15 -2.07
CA THR A 199 1.74 10.13 -3.11
C THR A 199 0.51 9.97 -3.99
N THR A 200 0.53 9.01 -4.94
CA THR A 200 -0.66 8.56 -5.66
C THR A 200 -1.09 7.18 -5.16
N PRO A 201 -2.37 6.80 -5.28
CA PRO A 201 -2.83 5.47 -4.86
C PRO A 201 -2.01 4.33 -5.47
N LEU A 202 -1.66 4.44 -6.76
CA LEU A 202 -0.87 3.41 -7.43
C LEU A 202 0.55 3.29 -6.85
N GLU A 203 1.22 4.40 -6.58
CA GLU A 203 2.57 4.35 -6.01
C GLU A 203 2.54 3.75 -4.60
N ALA A 204 1.54 4.10 -3.78
CA ALA A 204 1.35 3.47 -2.47
C ALA A 204 1.10 1.96 -2.59
N ALA A 205 0.20 1.52 -3.46
CA ALA A 205 -0.07 0.10 -3.70
C ALA A 205 1.18 -0.64 -4.21
N LYS A 206 1.98 -0.02 -5.09
CA LYS A 206 3.26 -0.57 -5.57
C LYS A 206 4.27 -0.80 -4.43
N VAL A 207 4.41 0.15 -3.50
CA VAL A 207 5.31 -0.03 -2.35
C VAL A 207 4.91 -1.27 -1.55
N MET A 208 3.62 -1.45 -1.28
CA MET A 208 3.12 -2.63 -0.58
C MET A 208 3.35 -3.92 -1.39
N ASP A 209 3.10 -3.92 -2.71
CA ASP A 209 3.33 -5.08 -3.58
C ASP A 209 4.83 -5.42 -3.68
N ILE A 210 5.71 -4.43 -3.78
CA ILE A 210 7.17 -4.61 -3.77
C ILE A 210 7.62 -5.25 -2.45
N PHE A 211 7.13 -4.77 -1.31
CA PHE A 211 7.45 -5.34 0.00
C PHE A 211 7.08 -6.83 0.09
N LEU A 212 5.90 -7.20 -0.40
CA LEU A 212 5.39 -8.57 -0.31
C LEU A 212 6.06 -9.55 -1.28
N ARG A 213 6.56 -9.07 -2.42
CA ARG A 213 7.10 -9.93 -3.48
C ARG A 213 8.61 -9.95 -3.54
N ASN A 214 9.23 -8.82 -3.28
CA ASN A 214 10.68 -8.69 -3.35
C ASN A 214 11.27 -9.03 -1.98
N LYS A 215 12.39 -9.76 -2.01
CA LYS A 215 13.17 -9.98 -0.80
C LYS A 215 13.98 -8.72 -0.49
N LEU A 216 13.31 -7.71 0.06
CA LEU A 216 13.95 -6.43 0.41
C LEU A 216 14.91 -6.60 1.58
N PHE A 217 14.59 -7.51 2.50
CA PHE A 217 15.34 -7.77 3.75
C PHE A 217 15.44 -9.27 4.00
N SER A 218 16.11 -9.64 5.09
CA SER A 218 16.05 -10.99 5.66
C SER A 218 14.59 -11.40 5.93
N VAL A 219 14.34 -12.71 5.93
CA VAL A 219 12.98 -13.26 6.17
C VAL A 219 12.44 -12.79 7.52
N SER A 220 13.28 -12.77 8.56
CA SER A 220 12.86 -12.36 9.90
C SER A 220 12.39 -10.90 9.97
N LEU A 221 13.03 -9.98 9.25
CA LEU A 221 12.62 -8.57 9.20
C LEU A 221 11.35 -8.39 8.37
N SER A 222 11.22 -9.15 7.29
CA SER A 222 10.02 -9.12 6.45
C SER A 222 8.79 -9.66 7.22
N ASP A 223 8.93 -10.79 7.89
CA ASP A 223 7.87 -11.38 8.72
C ASP A 223 7.50 -10.45 9.89
N PHE A 224 8.49 -9.79 10.50
CA PHE A 224 8.25 -8.83 11.55
C PHE A 224 7.35 -7.68 11.07
N LEU A 225 7.67 -7.03 9.95
CA LEU A 225 6.86 -5.91 9.44
C LEU A 225 5.49 -6.38 8.93
N GLU A 226 5.40 -7.53 8.27
CA GLU A 226 4.13 -8.10 7.84
C GLU A 226 3.21 -8.35 9.05
N ASN A 227 3.75 -8.91 10.15
CA ASN A 227 3.00 -9.11 11.38
C ASN A 227 2.56 -7.79 12.04
N LEU A 228 3.38 -6.74 12.02
CA LEU A 228 2.96 -5.42 12.51
C LEU A 228 1.77 -4.86 11.72
N LEU A 229 1.78 -5.00 10.38
CA LEU A 229 0.68 -4.56 9.52
C LEU A 229 -0.60 -5.36 9.81
N ILE A 230 -0.51 -6.68 10.02
CA ILE A 230 -1.65 -7.55 10.37
C ILE A 230 -2.21 -7.16 11.74
N CYS A 231 -1.35 -6.81 12.70
CA CYS A 231 -1.72 -6.42 14.06
C CYS A 231 -2.18 -4.95 14.18
N THR A 232 -2.26 -4.20 13.08
CA THR A 232 -2.72 -2.80 13.11
C THR A 232 -4.12 -2.70 13.71
N SER A 233 -4.27 -1.83 14.72
CA SER A 233 -5.51 -1.64 15.47
C SER A 233 -6.35 -0.45 15.00
N THR A 234 -5.80 0.44 14.17
CA THR A 234 -6.49 1.61 13.63
C THR A 234 -7.32 1.26 12.39
N GLY A 235 -8.46 1.92 12.16
CA GLY A 235 -9.26 1.81 10.94
C GLY A 235 -9.96 0.46 10.74
N ALA A 236 -10.46 -0.14 11.83
CA ALA A 236 -11.24 -1.38 11.77
C ALA A 236 -12.53 -1.26 10.93
N ASP A 237 -13.00 -0.04 10.70
CA ASP A 237 -14.17 0.36 9.92
C ASP A 237 -13.84 0.76 8.47
N LYS A 238 -12.56 0.71 8.07
CA LYS A 238 -12.09 1.02 6.70
C LYS A 238 -12.00 -0.26 5.85
N ILE A 239 -10.89 -0.52 5.16
CA ILE A 239 -10.73 -1.73 4.31
C ILE A 239 -11.12 -2.98 5.10
N LYS A 240 -10.64 -3.11 6.35
CA LYS A 240 -10.95 -4.27 7.20
C LYS A 240 -12.46 -4.46 7.40
N GLY A 241 -13.22 -3.38 7.50
CA GLY A 241 -14.67 -3.41 7.71
C GLY A 241 -15.48 -3.93 6.52
N GLY A 242 -14.92 -3.90 5.30
CA GLY A 242 -15.55 -4.42 4.09
C GLY A 242 -15.23 -5.89 3.78
N LEU A 243 -14.21 -6.44 4.43
CA LEU A 243 -13.77 -7.80 4.17
C LEU A 243 -14.54 -8.84 4.99
N PRO A 244 -14.74 -10.06 4.46
CA PRO A 244 -15.31 -11.17 5.23
C PRO A 244 -14.47 -11.47 6.49
N SER A 245 -15.12 -11.95 7.55
CA SER A 245 -14.43 -12.35 8.77
C SER A 245 -13.43 -13.49 8.51
N GLY A 246 -12.25 -13.40 9.13
CA GLY A 246 -11.20 -14.43 8.99
C GLY A 246 -10.27 -14.24 7.80
N VAL A 247 -10.49 -13.24 6.94
CA VAL A 247 -9.55 -12.87 5.88
C VAL A 247 -8.28 -12.29 6.51
N ILE A 248 -7.12 -12.79 6.10
CA ILE A 248 -5.83 -12.24 6.51
C ILE A 248 -5.57 -10.97 5.70
N MET A 249 -5.38 -9.88 6.41
CA MET A 249 -4.95 -8.61 5.82
C MET A 249 -3.96 -7.90 6.75
N GLY A 250 -3.07 -7.13 6.17
CA GLY A 250 -2.23 -6.18 6.89
C GLY A 250 -2.38 -4.79 6.26
N HIS A 251 -2.40 -3.74 7.09
CA HIS A 251 -2.64 -2.39 6.58
C HIS A 251 -1.96 -1.28 7.38
N LYS A 252 -1.92 -0.09 6.78
CA LYS A 252 -1.55 1.16 7.44
C LYS A 252 -2.53 2.25 7.06
N THR A 253 -3.17 2.85 8.07
CA THR A 253 -4.09 3.98 7.90
C THR A 253 -3.38 5.32 8.01
N GLY A 254 -4.01 6.36 7.47
CA GLY A 254 -3.63 7.76 7.68
C GLY A 254 -4.86 8.64 7.74
N SER A 255 -4.95 9.54 8.73
CA SER A 255 -6.10 10.41 8.94
C SER A 255 -5.65 11.79 9.40
N SER A 256 -6.19 12.84 8.79
CA SER A 256 -5.97 14.23 9.19
C SER A 256 -6.98 14.69 10.23
N SER A 257 -6.76 15.87 10.77
CA SER A 257 -7.81 16.70 11.37
C SER A 257 -8.77 17.25 10.30
N ARG A 258 -9.75 18.05 10.74
CA ARG A 258 -10.62 18.82 9.85
C ARG A 258 -10.18 20.28 9.81
N THR A 259 -10.32 20.91 8.66
CA THR A 259 -10.11 22.36 8.53
C THR A 259 -11.16 23.13 9.34
N ALA A 260 -10.95 24.42 9.54
CA ALA A 260 -11.92 25.30 10.19
C ALA A 260 -13.31 25.33 9.48
N ARG A 261 -13.37 24.90 8.21
CA ARG A 261 -14.62 24.76 7.44
C ARG A 261 -15.28 23.39 7.59
N GLY A 262 -14.68 22.49 8.36
CA GLY A 262 -15.16 21.12 8.56
C GLY A 262 -14.71 20.10 7.51
N THR A 263 -13.98 20.51 6.48
CA THR A 263 -13.45 19.61 5.43
C THR A 263 -12.36 18.73 5.98
N LYS A 264 -12.45 17.41 5.79
CA LYS A 264 -11.39 16.42 6.07
C LYS A 264 -10.32 16.54 5.01
N ILE A 265 -9.08 16.81 5.39
CA ILE A 265 -7.96 16.97 4.44
C ILE A 265 -7.63 15.65 3.78
N ALA A 266 -7.49 14.59 4.58
CA ALA A 266 -7.26 13.23 4.08
C ALA A 266 -7.73 12.17 5.09
N ASP A 267 -8.19 11.03 4.54
CA ASP A 267 -8.47 9.81 5.30
C ASP A 267 -8.21 8.60 4.39
N ASN A 268 -7.23 7.78 4.76
CA ASN A 268 -6.61 6.81 3.87
C ASN A 268 -6.51 5.43 4.50
N ASP A 269 -6.45 4.41 3.64
CA ASP A 269 -6.02 3.08 4.04
C ASP A 269 -5.23 2.43 2.90
N LEU A 270 -4.09 1.82 3.24
CA LEU A 270 -3.21 1.06 2.35
C LEU A 270 -3.09 -0.35 2.91
N ALA A 271 -3.47 -1.37 2.16
CA ALA A 271 -3.53 -2.74 2.64
C ALA A 271 -3.00 -3.76 1.63
N PHE A 272 -2.62 -4.92 2.15
CA PHE A 272 -2.64 -6.16 1.41
C PHE A 272 -3.72 -7.10 1.96
N VAL A 273 -4.27 -7.92 1.10
CA VAL A 273 -5.29 -8.92 1.44
C VAL A 273 -4.88 -10.27 0.86
N GLN A 274 -4.93 -11.31 1.68
CA GLN A 274 -4.65 -12.68 1.26
C GLN A 274 -5.95 -13.40 0.93
N LEU A 275 -6.03 -13.93 -0.29
CA LEU A 275 -7.16 -14.71 -0.77
C LEU A 275 -7.07 -16.19 -0.34
N PRO A 276 -8.20 -16.93 -0.33
CA PRO A 276 -8.21 -18.33 0.06
C PRO A 276 -7.33 -19.25 -0.81
N ASP A 277 -7.04 -18.86 -2.05
CA ASP A 277 -6.14 -19.58 -2.96
C ASP A 277 -4.65 -19.26 -2.73
N GLY A 278 -4.34 -18.47 -1.71
CA GLY A 278 -2.99 -18.05 -1.32
C GLY A 278 -2.45 -16.86 -2.11
N LYS A 279 -3.15 -16.38 -3.13
CA LYS A 279 -2.77 -15.15 -3.82
C LYS A 279 -3.05 -13.94 -2.94
N ARG A 280 -2.41 -12.81 -3.29
CA ARG A 280 -2.60 -11.54 -2.59
C ARG A 280 -2.96 -10.44 -3.58
N TYR A 281 -3.75 -9.48 -3.12
CA TYR A 281 -3.84 -8.19 -3.78
C TYR A 281 -3.43 -7.09 -2.81
N THR A 282 -2.92 -5.99 -3.37
CA THR A 282 -2.67 -4.76 -2.63
C THR A 282 -3.69 -3.71 -3.06
N ILE A 283 -4.17 -2.94 -2.11
CA ILE A 283 -5.18 -1.92 -2.33
C ILE A 283 -4.82 -0.65 -1.57
N ALA A 284 -4.88 0.49 -2.25
CA ALA A 284 -4.82 1.81 -1.66
C ALA A 284 -6.13 2.54 -1.93
N VAL A 285 -6.80 2.99 -0.88
CA VAL A 285 -7.98 3.85 -0.96
C VAL A 285 -7.66 5.14 -0.23
N PHE A 286 -7.52 6.22 -0.97
CA PHE A 286 -7.15 7.53 -0.47
C PHE A 286 -8.29 8.51 -0.71
N VAL A 287 -8.76 9.12 0.37
CA VAL A 287 -9.82 10.12 0.35
C VAL A 287 -9.23 11.46 0.74
N MET A 288 -9.49 12.50 -0.05
CA MET A 288 -9.07 13.87 0.29
C MET A 288 -10.18 14.88 0.02
N ASP A 289 -10.07 16.04 0.68
CA ASP A 289 -10.99 17.18 0.51
C ASP A 289 -12.46 16.78 0.73
N ALA A 290 -12.71 16.00 1.79
CA ALA A 290 -14.03 15.46 2.04
C ALA A 290 -14.88 16.35 2.96
N ASP A 291 -16.06 16.73 2.47
CA ASP A 291 -17.10 17.40 3.26
C ASP A 291 -18.11 16.38 3.83
N GLU A 292 -17.78 15.11 3.79
CA GLU A 292 -18.52 14.01 4.42
C GLU A 292 -18.10 13.83 5.89
N ASP A 293 -18.95 13.22 6.71
CA ASP A 293 -18.58 12.82 8.07
C ASP A 293 -17.60 11.61 8.09
N ASP A 294 -16.94 11.39 9.22
CA ASP A 294 -15.91 10.34 9.32
C ASP A 294 -16.50 8.93 9.10
N LYS A 295 -17.76 8.70 9.49
CA LYS A 295 -18.45 7.41 9.27
C LYS A 295 -18.72 7.18 7.79
N THR A 296 -19.14 8.21 7.07
CA THR A 296 -19.36 8.15 5.62
C THR A 296 -18.05 7.91 4.88
N ILE A 297 -16.95 8.60 5.28
CA ILE A 297 -15.63 8.41 4.69
C ILE A 297 -15.12 6.99 4.92
N ALA A 298 -15.19 6.47 6.15
CA ALA A 298 -14.83 5.08 6.44
C ALA A 298 -15.70 4.09 5.67
N GLY A 299 -17.00 4.37 5.52
CA GLY A 299 -17.92 3.58 4.71
C GLY A 299 -17.58 3.55 3.21
N ILE A 300 -17.08 4.66 2.64
CA ILE A 300 -16.57 4.70 1.26
C ILE A 300 -15.38 3.75 1.13
N ILE A 301 -14.40 3.84 2.05
CA ILE A 301 -13.20 2.99 2.02
C ILE A 301 -13.58 1.51 2.18
N SER A 302 -14.49 1.21 3.09
CA SER A 302 -14.98 -0.16 3.35
C SER A 302 -15.76 -0.76 2.16
N GLN A 303 -16.55 0.03 1.43
CA GLN A 303 -17.32 -0.45 0.27
C GLN A 303 -16.44 -0.70 -0.96
N ILE A 304 -15.25 -0.12 -1.01
CA ILE A 304 -14.28 -0.30 -2.09
C ILE A 304 -13.42 -1.57 -1.90
N SER A 305 -13.36 -2.11 -0.70
CA SER A 305 -12.47 -3.23 -0.33
C SER A 305 -12.98 -4.62 -0.68
#